data_c44fd2b2de30b551497234be6711641e
#
_entry.id   c44fd2b2de30b551497234be6711641e
#
_cell.length_a   1.000
_cell.length_b   1.000
_cell.length_c   1.000
_cell.angle_alpha   90.00
_cell.angle_beta   90.00
_cell.angle_gamma   90.00
#
_symmetry.space_group_name_H-M   'P 1'
#
loop_
_entity.id
_entity.type
_entity.pdbx_description
1 polymer ?
#
loop_
_entity_poly.entity_id
_entity_poly.type
_entity_poly.pdbx_seq_one_letter_code
_entity_poly.pdbx_strand_id
1 'polypeptide(L)'
;LVVDSEDRLKGVVSERDLFALQRIGLRQIRSGIESAADIEALQRASRDIRQLALNLLAQGIGAEQLTQFISALNDALTRRILELNLDRHDLYGIEYAWLAFGSEGRHEQTLSTDQDNGIIYVLPEWADKEPLKLRLLEFARDVNNDLAACGFPLCEGNIMASNPELCLTVDEWREKF
;
A
#
# COMPACT_ATOMS: atom_id res chain seq x y z
N LEU A 1 -18.12 -15.37 -28.69
CA LEU A 1 -19.54 -15.74 -28.74
C LEU A 1 -19.92 -16.40 -27.43
N VAL A 2 -21.03 -15.98 -26.82
CA VAL A 2 -21.62 -16.58 -25.61
C VAL A 2 -22.87 -17.33 -26.07
N VAL A 3 -22.95 -18.61 -25.75
CA VAL A 3 -24.09 -19.49 -26.07
C VAL A 3 -24.66 -20.08 -24.78
N ASP A 4 -25.93 -20.46 -24.78
CA ASP A 4 -26.56 -21.18 -23.66
C ASP A 4 -26.28 -22.71 -23.78
N SER A 5 -26.85 -23.48 -22.85
CA SER A 5 -26.72 -24.93 -22.81
C SER A 5 -27.37 -25.67 -23.99
N GLU A 6 -28.10 -24.93 -24.85
CA GLU A 6 -28.73 -25.44 -26.06
C GLU A 6 -28.07 -24.87 -27.34
N ASP A 7 -26.81 -24.36 -27.24
CA ASP A 7 -26.02 -23.75 -28.33
C ASP A 7 -26.65 -22.51 -28.98
N ARG A 8 -27.62 -21.87 -28.34
CA ARG A 8 -28.25 -20.65 -28.86
C ARG A 8 -27.40 -19.42 -28.47
N LEU A 9 -27.11 -18.55 -29.42
CA LEU A 9 -26.36 -17.34 -29.23
C LEU A 9 -27.08 -16.42 -28.21
N LYS A 10 -26.43 -16.11 -27.10
CA LYS A 10 -26.87 -15.16 -26.07
C LYS A 10 -26.20 -13.79 -26.18
N GLY A 11 -25.03 -13.74 -26.78
CA GLY A 11 -24.33 -12.48 -26.95
C GLY A 11 -22.93 -12.66 -27.55
N VAL A 12 -22.29 -11.53 -27.77
CA VAL A 12 -20.90 -11.45 -28.19
C VAL A 12 -20.14 -10.67 -27.10
N VAL A 13 -19.09 -11.27 -26.56
CA VAL A 13 -18.15 -10.58 -25.71
C VAL A 13 -16.95 -10.24 -26.57
N SER A 14 -16.64 -8.96 -26.67
CA SER A 14 -15.45 -8.44 -27.34
C SER A 14 -14.30 -8.26 -26.36
N GLU A 15 -13.08 -8.13 -26.88
CA GLU A 15 -11.90 -7.75 -26.08
C GLU A 15 -12.14 -6.44 -25.33
N ARG A 16 -12.85 -5.50 -25.95
CA ARG A 16 -13.22 -4.21 -25.32
C ARG A 16 -14.14 -4.39 -24.10
N ASP A 17 -15.05 -5.38 -24.14
CA ASP A 17 -15.95 -5.68 -23.02
C ASP A 17 -15.17 -6.32 -21.87
N LEU A 18 -14.17 -7.16 -22.15
CA LEU A 18 -13.26 -7.71 -21.15
C LEU A 18 -12.43 -6.62 -20.48
N PHE A 19 -11.88 -5.67 -21.24
CA PHE A 19 -11.18 -4.52 -20.68
C PHE A 19 -12.10 -3.61 -19.85
N ALA A 20 -13.37 -3.46 -20.22
CA ALA A 20 -14.33 -2.70 -19.43
C ALA A 20 -14.62 -3.37 -18.09
N LEU A 21 -14.76 -4.70 -18.06
CA LEU A 21 -14.94 -5.47 -16.82
C LEU A 21 -13.71 -5.36 -15.89
N GLN A 22 -12.50 -5.38 -16.43
CA GLN A 22 -11.27 -5.19 -15.67
C GLN A 22 -11.19 -3.80 -15.04
N ARG A 23 -11.58 -2.74 -15.78
CA ARG A 23 -11.66 -1.38 -15.24
C ARG A 23 -12.66 -1.25 -14.08
N ILE A 24 -13.76 -2.00 -14.13
CA ILE A 24 -14.74 -2.03 -13.05
C ILE A 24 -14.11 -2.67 -11.82
N GLY A 25 -13.40 -3.81 -11.96
CA GLY A 25 -12.70 -4.47 -10.86
C GLY A 25 -11.66 -3.57 -10.17
N LEU A 26 -10.82 -2.88 -10.94
CA LEU A 26 -9.83 -1.93 -10.42
C LEU A 26 -10.48 -0.78 -9.63
N ARG A 27 -11.56 -0.20 -10.16
CA ARG A 27 -12.30 0.87 -9.47
C ARG A 27 -12.95 0.39 -8.18
N GLN A 28 -13.50 -0.82 -8.18
CA GLN A 28 -14.13 -1.41 -7.00
C GLN A 28 -13.11 -1.67 -5.89
N ILE A 29 -11.94 -2.24 -6.23
CA ILE A 29 -10.86 -2.48 -5.26
C ILE A 29 -10.38 -1.15 -4.69
N ARG A 30 -10.09 -0.15 -5.53
CA ARG A 30 -9.67 1.17 -5.08
C ARG A 30 -10.69 1.84 -4.18
N SER A 31 -11.97 1.85 -4.58
CA SER A 31 -13.06 2.38 -3.75
C SER A 31 -13.19 1.63 -2.42
N GLY A 32 -13.02 0.30 -2.44
CA GLY A 32 -13.00 -0.51 -1.22
C GLY A 32 -11.86 -0.15 -0.27
N ILE A 33 -10.67 0.15 -0.80
CA ILE A 33 -9.54 0.64 -0.01
C ILE A 33 -9.84 2.01 0.60
N GLU A 34 -10.27 2.96 -0.24
CA GLU A 34 -10.53 4.35 0.17
C GLU A 34 -11.64 4.46 1.23
N SER A 35 -12.63 3.56 1.18
CA SER A 35 -13.75 3.51 2.12
C SER A 35 -13.58 2.52 3.27
N ALA A 36 -12.44 1.82 3.38
CA ALA A 36 -12.21 0.85 4.44
C ALA A 36 -12.25 1.52 5.82
N ALA A 37 -13.06 0.97 6.72
CA ALA A 37 -13.23 1.48 8.08
C ALA A 37 -12.25 0.84 9.08
N ASP A 38 -11.66 -0.29 8.73
CA ASP A 38 -10.81 -1.10 9.59
C ASP A 38 -9.76 -1.89 8.80
N ILE A 39 -8.83 -2.49 9.52
CA ILE A 39 -7.74 -3.28 8.93
C ILE A 39 -8.25 -4.57 8.29
N GLU A 40 -9.30 -5.18 8.81
CA GLU A 40 -9.91 -6.38 8.20
C GLU A 40 -10.46 -6.08 6.79
N ALA A 41 -11.03 -4.90 6.57
CA ALA A 41 -11.44 -4.46 5.23
C ALA A 41 -10.24 -4.32 4.29
N LEU A 42 -9.13 -3.77 4.77
CA LEU A 42 -7.89 -3.63 4.00
C LEU A 42 -7.21 -4.98 3.72
N GLN A 43 -7.27 -5.94 4.63
CA GLN A 43 -6.84 -7.31 4.38
C GLN A 43 -7.64 -7.98 3.25
N ARG A 44 -8.97 -7.73 3.19
CA ARG A 44 -9.80 -8.22 2.07
C ARG A 44 -9.37 -7.58 0.76
N ALA A 45 -9.21 -6.25 0.75
CA ALA A 45 -8.76 -5.51 -0.42
C ALA A 45 -7.38 -5.99 -0.92
N SER A 46 -6.44 -6.27 -0.02
CA SER A 46 -5.11 -6.81 -0.37
C SER A 46 -5.22 -8.18 -1.07
N ARG A 47 -6.11 -9.08 -0.58
CA ARG A 47 -6.38 -10.35 -1.27
C ARG A 47 -6.97 -10.15 -2.66
N ASP A 48 -7.87 -9.17 -2.82
CA ASP A 48 -8.48 -8.85 -4.09
C ASP A 48 -7.45 -8.28 -5.09
N ILE A 49 -6.51 -7.44 -4.63
CA ILE A 49 -5.37 -6.96 -5.42
C ILE A 49 -4.55 -8.14 -5.94
N ARG A 50 -4.18 -9.07 -5.05
CA ARG A 50 -3.39 -10.25 -5.42
C ARG A 50 -4.12 -11.12 -6.43
N GLN A 51 -5.42 -11.37 -6.24
CA GLN A 51 -6.23 -12.16 -7.17
C GLN A 51 -6.35 -11.47 -8.54
N LEU A 52 -6.57 -10.16 -8.55
CA LEU A 52 -6.60 -9.38 -9.79
C LEU A 52 -5.26 -9.47 -10.53
N ALA A 53 -4.15 -9.32 -9.83
CA ALA A 53 -2.82 -9.40 -10.41
C ALA A 53 -2.53 -10.77 -11.04
N LEU A 54 -2.91 -11.88 -10.37
CA LEU A 54 -2.80 -13.23 -10.92
C LEU A 54 -3.67 -13.41 -12.17
N ASN A 55 -4.89 -12.87 -12.19
CA ASN A 55 -5.77 -12.94 -13.35
C ASN A 55 -5.20 -12.15 -14.53
N LEU A 56 -4.63 -10.96 -14.28
CA LEU A 56 -4.00 -10.13 -15.31
C LEU A 56 -2.75 -10.82 -15.90
N LEU A 57 -1.95 -11.46 -15.04
CA LEU A 57 -0.77 -12.23 -15.46
C LEU A 57 -1.18 -13.42 -16.34
N ALA A 58 -2.23 -14.17 -15.96
CA ALA A 58 -2.75 -15.28 -16.73
C ALA A 58 -3.30 -14.87 -18.11
N GLN A 59 -3.70 -13.61 -18.27
CA GLN A 59 -4.16 -13.02 -19.53
C GLN A 59 -3.01 -12.47 -20.40
N GLY A 60 -1.76 -12.58 -19.93
CA GLY A 60 -0.58 -12.16 -20.70
C GLY A 60 -0.31 -10.66 -20.66
N ILE A 61 -0.81 -9.93 -19.64
CA ILE A 61 -0.44 -8.52 -19.45
C ILE A 61 1.05 -8.43 -19.16
N GLY A 62 1.72 -7.44 -19.78
CA GLY A 62 3.16 -7.23 -19.64
C GLY A 62 3.55 -6.90 -18.18
N ALA A 63 4.72 -7.38 -17.77
CA ALA A 63 5.19 -7.25 -16.38
C ALA A 63 5.25 -5.78 -15.92
N GLU A 64 5.70 -4.86 -16.79
CA GLU A 64 5.79 -3.43 -16.48
C GLU A 64 4.41 -2.82 -16.14
N GLN A 65 3.40 -3.10 -16.95
CA GLN A 65 2.03 -2.62 -16.70
C GLN A 65 1.47 -3.24 -15.42
N LEU A 66 1.74 -4.53 -15.18
CA LEU A 66 1.28 -5.23 -14.00
C LEU A 66 1.89 -4.63 -12.71
N THR A 67 3.21 -4.39 -12.69
CA THR A 67 3.88 -3.79 -11.53
C THR A 67 3.39 -2.36 -11.26
N GLN A 68 3.14 -1.56 -12.28
CA GLN A 68 2.55 -0.22 -12.12
C GLN A 68 1.16 -0.27 -11.48
N PHE A 69 0.30 -1.23 -11.90
CA PHE A 69 -1.03 -1.40 -11.30
C PHE A 69 -0.95 -1.86 -9.85
N ILE A 70 -0.11 -2.85 -9.56
CA ILE A 70 0.07 -3.37 -8.20
C ILE A 70 0.58 -2.25 -7.30
N SER A 71 1.64 -1.52 -7.70
CA SER A 71 2.22 -0.44 -6.91
C SER A 71 1.19 0.65 -6.61
N ALA A 72 0.40 1.10 -7.59
CA ALA A 72 -0.62 2.12 -7.39
C ALA A 72 -1.72 1.70 -6.40
N LEU A 73 -2.11 0.42 -6.37
CA LEU A 73 -3.09 -0.10 -5.41
C LEU A 73 -2.47 -0.30 -4.03
N ASN A 74 -1.23 -0.77 -3.95
CA ASN A 74 -0.49 -0.90 -2.71
C ASN A 74 -0.24 0.45 -2.05
N ASP A 75 0.10 1.50 -2.83
CA ASP A 75 0.23 2.88 -2.34
C ASP A 75 -1.08 3.39 -1.74
N ALA A 76 -2.21 3.11 -2.39
CA ALA A 76 -3.52 3.49 -1.85
C ALA A 76 -3.82 2.75 -0.54
N LEU A 77 -3.49 1.45 -0.46
CA LEU A 77 -3.65 0.63 0.74
C LEU A 77 -2.76 1.12 1.89
N THR A 78 -1.48 1.38 1.63
CA THR A 78 -0.53 1.93 2.60
C THR A 78 -1.02 3.27 3.13
N ARG A 79 -1.48 4.16 2.24
CA ARG A 79 -2.04 5.45 2.64
C ARG A 79 -3.26 5.30 3.56
N ARG A 80 -4.15 4.37 3.25
CA ARG A 80 -5.33 4.13 4.09
C ARG A 80 -4.97 3.54 5.45
N ILE A 81 -3.97 2.65 5.52
CA ILE A 81 -3.43 2.15 6.79
C ILE A 81 -2.86 3.29 7.63
N LEU A 82 -2.09 4.21 7.02
CA LEU A 82 -1.57 5.40 7.71
C LEU A 82 -2.69 6.27 8.27
N GLU A 83 -3.75 6.54 7.50
CA GLU A 83 -4.90 7.31 7.95
C GLU A 83 -5.61 6.66 9.16
N LEU A 84 -5.89 5.35 9.09
CA LEU A 84 -6.52 4.62 10.19
C LEU A 84 -5.65 4.60 11.46
N ASN A 85 -4.33 4.59 11.31
CA ASN A 85 -3.41 4.66 12.44
C ASN A 85 -3.31 6.07 13.01
N LEU A 86 -3.42 7.12 12.20
CA LEU A 86 -3.46 8.51 12.70
C LEU A 86 -4.60 8.75 13.67
N ASP A 87 -5.77 8.13 13.45
CA ASP A 87 -6.91 8.24 14.36
C ASP A 87 -6.64 7.64 15.76
N ARG A 88 -5.63 6.76 15.86
CA ARG A 88 -5.23 6.10 17.13
C ARG A 88 -4.04 6.77 17.83
N HIS A 89 -3.31 7.63 17.12
CA HIS A 89 -2.10 8.28 17.60
C HIS A 89 -2.23 9.80 17.56
N ASP A 90 -1.90 10.46 18.68
CA ASP A 90 -1.90 11.92 18.75
C ASP A 90 -0.63 12.50 18.09
N LEU A 91 -0.67 12.66 16.77
CA LEU A 91 0.37 13.30 15.97
C LEU A 91 -0.09 14.67 15.42
N TYR A 92 -1.08 15.28 16.08
CA TYR A 92 -1.61 16.56 15.64
C TYR A 92 -0.53 17.66 15.65
N GLY A 93 -0.44 18.40 14.56
CA GLY A 93 0.54 19.49 14.41
C GLY A 93 1.97 19.03 14.12
N ILE A 94 2.19 17.72 13.91
CA ILE A 94 3.50 17.18 13.53
C ILE A 94 3.55 17.06 12.00
N GLU A 95 4.53 17.73 11.39
CA GLU A 95 4.83 17.58 9.97
C GLU A 95 5.75 16.38 9.78
N TYR A 96 5.28 15.37 9.06
CA TYR A 96 6.06 14.18 8.71
C TYR A 96 5.69 13.65 7.33
N ALA A 97 6.59 12.86 6.75
CA ALA A 97 6.31 12.06 5.57
C ALA A 97 6.73 10.59 5.80
N TRP A 98 5.87 9.68 5.37
CA TRP A 98 6.19 8.28 5.23
C TRP A 98 7.01 8.08 3.95
N LEU A 99 8.19 7.50 4.08
CA LEU A 99 9.11 7.25 2.98
C LEU A 99 8.98 5.80 2.54
N ALA A 100 8.87 5.57 1.24
CA ALA A 100 8.95 4.27 0.62
C ALA A 100 10.35 4.10 -0.01
N PHE A 101 10.99 2.97 0.24
CA PHE A 101 12.31 2.65 -0.32
C PHE A 101 12.24 1.46 -1.28
N GLY A 102 13.38 0.99 -1.75
CA GLY A 102 13.50 -0.22 -2.54
C GLY A 102 12.55 -0.28 -3.74
N SER A 103 11.90 -1.42 -3.93
CA SER A 103 10.94 -1.65 -5.02
C SER A 103 9.66 -0.84 -4.86
N GLU A 104 9.25 -0.53 -3.62
CA GLU A 104 8.08 0.32 -3.36
C GLU A 104 8.33 1.74 -3.86
N GLY A 105 9.44 2.36 -3.45
CA GLY A 105 9.81 3.71 -3.88
C GLY A 105 10.04 3.87 -5.39
N ARG A 106 10.35 2.78 -6.10
CA ARG A 106 10.52 2.77 -7.56
C ARG A 106 9.28 2.31 -8.33
N HIS A 107 8.16 2.02 -7.66
CA HIS A 107 6.94 1.47 -8.25
C HIS A 107 7.16 0.15 -9.02
N GLU A 108 8.06 -0.69 -8.51
CA GLU A 108 8.44 -1.99 -9.09
C GLU A 108 7.97 -3.16 -8.21
N GLN A 109 6.99 -2.92 -7.33
CA GLN A 109 6.47 -3.96 -6.45
C GLN A 109 5.89 -5.14 -7.22
N THR A 110 6.15 -6.33 -6.70
CA THR A 110 5.61 -7.59 -7.22
C THR A 110 4.51 -8.15 -6.29
N LEU A 111 4.07 -9.37 -6.55
CA LEU A 111 3.08 -10.06 -5.70
C LEU A 111 3.60 -10.45 -4.32
N SER A 112 4.90 -10.45 -4.12
CA SER A 112 5.55 -10.74 -2.85
C SER A 112 6.67 -9.72 -2.63
N THR A 113 6.34 -8.64 -1.94
CA THR A 113 7.26 -7.56 -1.60
C THR A 113 7.19 -7.37 -0.09
N ASP A 114 8.32 -7.36 0.58
CA ASP A 114 8.44 -6.98 1.98
C ASP A 114 8.39 -5.46 2.14
N GLN A 115 8.40 -5.01 3.37
CA GLN A 115 8.33 -3.60 3.70
C GLN A 115 9.72 -2.99 3.66
N ASP A 116 9.85 -1.87 2.91
CA ASP A 116 11.02 -0.99 2.93
C ASP A 116 10.56 0.45 3.12
N ASN A 117 10.59 0.96 4.36
CA ASN A 117 10.04 2.27 4.65
C ASN A 117 10.78 3.03 5.75
N GLY A 118 10.46 4.31 5.89
CA GLY A 118 11.02 5.18 6.92
C GLY A 118 10.11 6.37 7.20
N ILE A 119 10.48 7.18 8.19
CA ILE A 119 9.83 8.46 8.49
C ILE A 119 10.87 9.57 8.46
N ILE A 120 10.50 10.67 7.78
CA ILE A 120 11.15 11.96 7.92
C ILE A 120 10.18 12.92 8.60
N TYR A 121 10.62 13.66 9.60
CA TYR A 121 9.77 14.61 10.31
C TYR A 121 10.47 15.93 10.63
N VAL A 122 9.68 16.98 10.79
CA VAL A 122 10.14 18.29 11.28
C VAL A 122 9.96 18.31 12.79
N LEU A 123 11.03 18.63 13.54
CA LEU A 123 10.92 18.83 14.98
C LEU A 123 10.35 20.23 15.25
N PRO A 124 9.11 20.35 15.80
CA PRO A 124 8.56 21.65 16.14
C PRO A 124 9.31 22.30 17.30
N GLU A 125 9.41 23.64 17.33
CA GLU A 125 10.07 24.39 18.40
C GLU A 125 9.48 24.13 19.80
N TRP A 126 8.20 23.76 19.87
CA TRP A 126 7.48 23.49 21.12
C TRP A 126 7.62 22.05 21.62
N ALA A 127 8.25 21.15 20.83
CA ALA A 127 8.31 19.72 21.16
C ALA A 127 9.71 19.26 21.54
N ASP A 128 9.78 18.41 22.57
CA ASP A 128 10.99 17.70 22.90
C ASP A 128 11.21 16.52 21.92
N LYS A 129 12.43 16.41 21.40
CA LYS A 129 12.80 15.44 20.36
C LYS A 129 12.53 14.00 20.78
N GLU A 130 13.02 13.57 21.94
CA GLU A 130 12.93 12.17 22.37
C GLU A 130 11.49 11.69 22.59
N PRO A 131 10.63 12.43 23.33
CA PRO A 131 9.21 12.05 23.46
C PRO A 131 8.48 12.02 22.10
N LEU A 132 8.76 12.98 21.22
CA LEU A 132 8.14 12.99 19.89
C LEU A 132 8.57 11.79 19.04
N LYS A 133 9.88 11.48 19.03
CA LYS A 133 10.42 10.33 18.33
C LYS A 133 9.81 9.02 18.82
N LEU A 134 9.65 8.85 20.13
CA LEU A 134 8.99 7.66 20.70
C LEU A 134 7.55 7.50 20.20
N ARG A 135 6.77 8.59 20.15
CA ARG A 135 5.39 8.57 19.60
C ARG A 135 5.37 8.20 18.13
N LEU A 136 6.28 8.74 17.32
CA LEU A 136 6.41 8.38 15.91
C LEU A 136 6.81 6.92 15.72
N LEU A 137 7.68 6.38 16.59
CA LEU A 137 8.08 4.97 16.55
C LEU A 137 6.94 4.02 16.96
N GLU A 138 6.08 4.41 17.91
CA GLU A 138 4.88 3.64 18.27
C GLU A 138 3.88 3.63 17.10
N PHE A 139 3.60 4.78 16.51
CA PHE A 139 2.80 4.89 15.30
C PHE A 139 3.36 4.03 14.17
N ALA A 140 4.66 4.15 13.87
CA ALA A 140 5.32 3.37 12.83
C ALA A 140 5.23 1.86 13.08
N ARG A 141 5.35 1.41 14.33
CA ARG A 141 5.23 0.00 14.69
C ARG A 141 3.83 -0.54 14.38
N ASP A 142 2.79 0.23 14.75
CA ASP A 142 1.41 -0.16 14.47
C ASP A 142 1.16 -0.20 12.96
N VAL A 143 1.63 0.79 12.19
CA VAL A 143 1.55 0.81 10.73
C VAL A 143 2.27 -0.40 10.12
N ASN A 144 3.51 -0.71 10.54
CA ASN A 144 4.25 -1.86 10.02
C ASN A 144 3.53 -3.19 10.34
N ASN A 145 2.93 -3.32 11.52
CA ASN A 145 2.15 -4.50 11.90
C ASN A 145 0.86 -4.63 11.04
N ASP A 146 0.16 -3.53 10.80
CA ASP A 146 -1.05 -3.50 9.97
C ASP A 146 -0.73 -3.79 8.50
N LEU A 147 0.40 -3.29 7.99
CA LEU A 147 0.94 -3.66 6.68
C LEU A 147 1.25 -5.17 6.61
N ALA A 148 1.89 -5.72 7.65
CA ALA A 148 2.17 -7.16 7.72
C ALA A 148 0.88 -7.98 7.72
N ALA A 149 -0.15 -7.56 8.44
CA ALA A 149 -1.47 -8.19 8.44
C ALA A 149 -2.14 -8.12 7.06
N CYS A 150 -1.87 -7.09 6.27
CA CYS A 150 -2.34 -6.93 4.90
C CYS A 150 -1.47 -7.68 3.86
N GLY A 151 -0.44 -8.42 4.28
CA GLY A 151 0.34 -9.30 3.40
C GLY A 151 1.63 -8.70 2.86
N PHE A 152 2.14 -7.64 3.51
CA PHE A 152 3.48 -7.09 3.30
C PHE A 152 4.39 -7.53 4.46
N PRO A 153 5.15 -8.62 4.33
CA PRO A 153 5.97 -9.12 5.44
C PRO A 153 6.91 -8.05 5.99
N LEU A 154 7.21 -8.14 7.28
CA LEU A 154 8.24 -7.31 7.89
C LEU A 154 9.58 -7.57 7.21
N CYS A 155 10.37 -6.52 6.99
CA CYS A 155 11.69 -6.62 6.39
C CYS A 155 12.68 -7.30 7.35
N GLU A 156 13.30 -8.40 6.92
CA GLU A 156 14.33 -9.09 7.70
C GLU A 156 15.56 -8.20 7.98
N GLY A 157 15.87 -7.28 7.05
CA GLY A 157 16.92 -6.28 7.20
C GLY A 157 16.56 -5.13 8.12
N ASN A 158 15.34 -5.14 8.71
CA ASN A 158 14.83 -4.08 9.59
C ASN A 158 14.83 -2.68 8.93
N ILE A 159 14.62 -2.64 7.60
CA ILE A 159 14.48 -1.38 6.85
C ILE A 159 13.02 -0.91 6.96
N MET A 160 12.64 -0.48 8.15
CA MET A 160 11.26 -0.10 8.47
C MET A 160 11.21 1.16 9.31
N ALA A 161 10.12 1.93 9.18
CA ALA A 161 9.89 3.18 9.90
C ALA A 161 9.87 3.00 11.43
N SER A 162 9.56 1.80 11.92
CA SER A 162 9.65 1.43 13.34
C SER A 162 11.09 1.24 13.85
N ASN A 163 12.09 1.24 12.94
CA ASN A 163 13.50 1.26 13.29
C ASN A 163 13.91 2.71 13.65
N PRO A 164 14.46 2.98 14.87
CA PRO A 164 14.90 4.32 15.27
C PRO A 164 15.91 4.98 14.32
N GLU A 165 16.65 4.17 13.53
CA GLU A 165 17.62 4.66 12.53
C GLU A 165 16.97 5.15 11.25
N LEU A 166 15.69 4.88 11.05
CA LEU A 166 14.90 5.25 9.86
C LEU A 166 13.70 6.13 10.20
N CYS A 167 13.56 6.55 11.48
CA CYS A 167 12.63 7.55 11.95
C CYS A 167 13.44 8.78 12.41
N LEU A 168 13.72 9.70 11.50
CA LEU A 168 14.71 10.76 11.67
C LEU A 168 14.13 12.12 11.30
N THR A 169 14.68 13.17 11.91
CA THR A 169 14.41 14.55 11.50
C THR A 169 14.98 14.84 10.10
N VAL A 170 14.53 15.94 9.51
CA VAL A 170 15.08 16.43 8.21
C VAL A 170 16.60 16.59 8.29
N ASP A 171 17.11 17.14 9.41
CA ASP A 171 18.56 17.39 9.56
C ASP A 171 19.34 16.09 9.73
N GLU A 172 18.83 15.13 10.53
CA GLU A 172 19.45 13.80 10.67
C GLU A 172 19.48 13.04 9.36
N TRP A 173 18.42 13.15 8.53
CA TRP A 173 18.44 12.57 7.18
C TRP A 173 19.50 13.21 6.27
N ARG A 174 19.70 14.53 6.35
CA ARG A 174 20.76 15.23 5.61
C ARG A 174 22.16 14.80 6.03
N GLU A 175 22.37 14.51 7.31
CA GLU A 175 23.67 14.02 7.80
C GLU A 175 23.93 12.56 7.40
N LYS A 176 22.87 11.79 7.15
CA LYS A 176 22.98 10.37 6.77
C LYS A 176 23.33 10.17 5.29
N PHE A 177 23.03 11.14 4.42
CA PHE A 177 23.28 11.14 2.99
C PHE A 177 24.32 12.18 2.58
#